data_c1dd4f7145bea12af12752dbe57fe1cb
#
_entry.id   c1dd4f7145bea12af12752dbe57fe1cb
#
_cell.length_a   1.000
_cell.length_b   1.000
_cell.length_c   1.000
_cell.angle_alpha   90.00
_cell.angle_beta   90.00
_cell.angle_gamma   90.00
#
_symmetry.space_group_name_H-M   'P 1'
#
loop_
_entity.id
_entity.type
_entity.pdbx_description
1 polymer ?
#
loop_
_entity_poly.entity_id
_entity_poly.type
_entity_poly.pdbx_seq_one_letter_code
_entity_poly.pdbx_strand_id
1 'polypeptide(L)'
;MIISTIAAQRRALLVFALTLAIGGTRFVTQAWAAGAFAIGKCGAYGQAYDYSAEDAARIAALKQCKGECTAVTMKRACAALAIDMKNPCGPHGYAVRPRISNSLNEATRECYKFGGKECVIRAWACDAKG
;
A
#
# COMPACT_ATOMS: atom_id res chain seq x y z
N MET A 1 -61.06 -8.86 35.34
CA MET A 1 -59.60 -8.94 35.72
C MET A 1 -58.72 -9.59 34.70
N ILE A 2 -59.20 -9.91 33.50
CA ILE A 2 -58.37 -10.61 32.47
C ILE A 2 -57.89 -9.67 31.33
N ILE A 3 -58.35 -8.42 31.26
CA ILE A 3 -58.06 -7.49 30.16
C ILE A 3 -56.77 -6.68 30.37
N SER A 4 -56.26 -6.61 31.60
CA SER A 4 -55.04 -5.80 31.90
C SER A 4 -53.72 -6.48 31.55
N THR A 5 -53.69 -7.80 31.42
CA THR A 5 -52.47 -8.55 31.15
C THR A 5 -52.07 -8.58 29.66
N ILE A 6 -53.01 -8.44 28.76
CA ILE A 6 -52.76 -8.50 27.32
C ILE A 6 -52.14 -7.19 26.80
N ALA A 7 -52.49 -6.05 27.40
CA ALA A 7 -51.94 -4.75 26.99
C ALA A 7 -50.46 -4.57 27.39
N ALA A 8 -50.06 -5.18 28.49
CA ALA A 8 -48.65 -5.10 28.96
C ALA A 8 -47.71 -5.96 28.09
N GLN A 9 -48.18 -7.09 27.62
CA GLN A 9 -47.40 -7.98 26.76
C GLN A 9 -47.16 -7.41 25.35
N ARG A 10 -48.15 -6.69 24.81
CA ARG A 10 -47.97 -6.05 23.48
C ARG A 10 -46.96 -4.89 23.49
N ARG A 11 -46.87 -4.18 24.62
CA ARG A 11 -45.89 -3.08 24.75
C ARG A 11 -44.45 -3.58 24.93
N ALA A 12 -44.27 -4.72 25.58
CA ALA A 12 -42.95 -5.33 25.73
C ALA A 12 -42.43 -5.90 24.40
N LEU A 13 -43.29 -6.46 23.57
CA LEU A 13 -42.88 -6.96 22.24
C LEU A 13 -42.53 -5.87 21.24
N LEU A 14 -43.16 -4.69 21.31
CA LEU A 14 -42.84 -3.56 20.45
C LEU A 14 -41.51 -2.89 20.80
N VAL A 15 -41.15 -2.86 22.08
CA VAL A 15 -39.87 -2.30 22.52
C VAL A 15 -38.71 -3.23 22.14
N PHE A 16 -38.94 -4.56 22.15
CA PHE A 16 -37.87 -5.52 21.75
C PHE A 16 -37.61 -5.55 20.24
N ALA A 17 -38.63 -5.25 19.44
CA ALA A 17 -38.47 -5.18 17.98
C ALA A 17 -37.73 -3.91 17.51
N LEU A 18 -37.82 -2.81 18.29
CA LEU A 18 -37.14 -1.55 17.94
C LEU A 18 -35.66 -1.56 18.25
N THR A 19 -35.19 -2.37 19.21
CA THR A 19 -33.77 -2.45 19.59
C THR A 19 -32.96 -3.30 18.64
N LEU A 20 -33.56 -4.15 17.83
CA LEU A 20 -32.89 -4.97 16.83
C LEU A 20 -32.59 -4.23 15.51
N ALA A 21 -33.24 -3.10 15.27
CA ALA A 21 -33.09 -2.35 14.03
C ALA A 21 -31.92 -1.32 14.06
N ILE A 22 -31.30 -1.09 15.22
CA ILE A 22 -30.19 -0.11 15.36
C ILE A 22 -28.81 -0.80 15.34
N GLY A 23 -28.78 -2.13 15.32
CA GLY A 23 -27.55 -2.91 15.37
C GLY A 23 -27.08 -3.36 14.01
N GLY A 24 -26.49 -2.52 13.19
CA GLY A 24 -25.85 -3.14 12.09
C GLY A 24 -25.46 -2.38 10.84
N THR A 25 -25.33 -1.09 10.82
CA THR A 25 -24.47 -0.47 9.80
C THR A 25 -23.03 -0.46 10.32
N ARG A 26 -22.39 -1.62 10.28
CA ARG A 26 -20.93 -1.62 10.30
C ARG A 26 -20.50 -0.98 8.99
N PHE A 27 -20.21 0.30 9.04
CA PHE A 27 -19.42 0.91 7.99
C PHE A 27 -18.08 0.18 8.01
N VAL A 28 -17.92 -0.79 7.13
CA VAL A 28 -16.61 -1.34 6.82
C VAL A 28 -15.89 -0.21 6.10
N THR A 29 -15.20 0.63 6.86
CA THR A 29 -14.19 1.51 6.30
C THR A 29 -13.16 0.58 5.67
N GLN A 30 -13.18 0.45 4.35
CA GLN A 30 -12.10 -0.19 3.64
C GLN A 30 -10.84 0.61 3.98
N ALA A 31 -10.03 0.05 4.88
CA ALA A 31 -8.68 0.55 5.08
C ALA A 31 -7.93 0.34 3.76
N TRP A 32 -7.63 1.43 3.08
CA TRP A 32 -6.81 1.41 1.88
C TRP A 32 -5.40 1.05 2.32
N ALA A 33 -4.89 -0.08 1.85
CA ALA A 33 -3.51 -0.44 2.10
C ALA A 33 -2.59 0.59 1.44
N ALA A 34 -1.57 1.02 2.17
CA ALA A 34 -0.57 1.95 1.70
C ALA A 34 0.78 1.24 1.59
N GLY A 35 1.50 1.51 0.53
CA GLY A 35 2.85 1.02 0.30
C GLY A 35 3.83 2.16 0.05
N ALA A 36 5.10 1.88 0.22
CA ALA A 36 6.19 2.76 -0.13
C ALA A 36 7.42 1.98 -0.59
N PHE A 37 8.18 2.58 -1.46
CA PHE A 37 9.43 2.05 -1.96
C PHE A 37 10.53 3.09 -1.76
N ALA A 38 11.59 2.72 -1.07
CA ALA A 38 12.72 3.61 -0.81
C ALA A 38 13.88 3.27 -1.74
N ILE A 39 14.53 4.29 -2.24
CA ILE A 39 15.62 4.21 -3.20
C ILE A 39 16.82 4.97 -2.63
N GLY A 40 17.97 4.34 -2.61
CA GLY A 40 19.23 4.91 -2.17
C GLY A 40 20.33 4.70 -3.18
N LYS A 41 21.55 5.07 -2.79
CA LYS A 41 22.75 4.90 -3.62
C LYS A 41 23.19 3.44 -3.67
N CYS A 42 23.92 3.07 -4.72
CA CYS A 42 24.56 1.76 -4.87
C CYS A 42 23.57 0.58 -4.82
N GLY A 43 22.36 0.79 -5.30
CA GLY A 43 21.32 -0.24 -5.30
C GLY A 43 20.65 -0.48 -3.93
N ALA A 44 20.85 0.43 -2.97
CA ALA A 44 20.14 0.37 -1.71
C ALA A 44 18.64 0.62 -1.94
N TYR A 45 17.80 -0.17 -1.28
CA TYR A 45 16.36 -0.04 -1.38
C TYR A 45 15.67 -0.50 -0.09
N GLY A 46 14.42 -0.11 0.05
CA GLY A 46 13.52 -0.61 1.09
C GLY A 46 12.10 -0.68 0.53
N GLN A 47 11.29 -1.54 1.09
CA GLN A 47 9.91 -1.72 0.64
C GLN A 47 9.00 -1.94 1.82
N ALA A 48 7.80 -1.39 1.73
CA ALA A 48 6.74 -1.57 2.70
C ALA A 48 5.40 -1.61 1.98
N TYR A 49 4.54 -2.51 2.39
CA TYR A 49 3.19 -2.69 1.83
C TYR A 49 2.23 -3.12 2.94
N ASP A 50 0.94 -3.00 2.68
CA ASP A 50 -0.14 -3.33 3.62
C ASP A 50 -0.12 -2.50 4.93
N TYR A 51 0.38 -1.27 4.87
CA TYR A 51 0.28 -0.32 5.98
C TYR A 51 -1.05 0.43 5.95
N SER A 52 -1.54 0.81 7.12
CA SER A 52 -2.78 1.57 7.24
C SER A 52 -2.65 3.05 6.85
N ALA A 53 -1.43 3.58 6.83
CA ALA A 53 -1.15 4.97 6.50
C ALA A 53 0.10 5.10 5.63
N GLU A 54 0.09 6.07 4.71
CA GLU A 54 1.21 6.34 3.81
C GLU A 54 2.51 6.69 4.54
N ASP A 55 2.42 7.55 5.56
CA ASP A 55 3.59 7.95 6.34
C ASP A 55 4.25 6.78 7.06
N ALA A 56 3.44 5.87 7.61
CA ALA A 56 3.94 4.65 8.25
C ALA A 56 4.66 3.75 7.23
N ALA A 57 4.12 3.59 6.03
CA ALA A 57 4.76 2.84 4.94
C ALA A 57 6.09 3.48 4.52
N ARG A 58 6.12 4.81 4.36
CA ARG A 58 7.33 5.54 4.01
C ARG A 58 8.44 5.37 5.06
N ILE A 59 8.11 5.52 6.33
CA ILE A 59 9.05 5.31 7.43
C ILE A 59 9.59 3.88 7.43
N ALA A 60 8.72 2.89 7.25
CA ALA A 60 9.11 1.48 7.21
C ALA A 60 10.03 1.18 6.02
N ALA A 61 9.75 1.70 4.83
CA ALA A 61 10.60 1.56 3.66
C ALA A 61 11.98 2.22 3.86
N LEU A 62 12.00 3.43 4.41
CA LEU A 62 13.25 4.16 4.69
C LEU A 62 14.12 3.44 5.71
N LYS A 63 13.55 2.81 6.73
CA LYS A 63 14.30 2.02 7.73
C LYS A 63 15.02 0.82 7.12
N GLN A 64 14.50 0.25 6.06
CA GLN A 64 15.13 -0.88 5.37
C GLN A 64 16.20 -0.43 4.38
N CYS A 65 16.16 0.81 3.93
CA CYS A 65 17.08 1.35 2.96
C CYS A 65 18.33 1.90 3.66
N LYS A 66 19.52 1.41 3.30
CA LYS A 66 20.77 1.85 3.91
C LYS A 66 21.27 3.16 3.31
N GLY A 67 21.65 4.09 4.20
CA GLY A 67 22.18 5.39 3.82
C GLY A 67 21.07 6.43 3.58
N GLU A 68 21.37 7.43 2.76
CA GLU A 68 20.41 8.45 2.37
C GLU A 68 19.47 7.90 1.29
N CYS A 69 18.22 7.73 1.64
CA CYS A 69 17.19 7.19 0.76
C CYS A 69 16.02 8.14 0.63
N THR A 70 15.39 8.09 -0.53
CA THR A 70 14.13 8.80 -0.81
C THR A 70 13.02 7.77 -0.96
N ALA A 71 11.89 7.97 -0.28
CA ALA A 71 10.75 7.09 -0.41
C ALA A 71 9.71 7.66 -1.37
N VAL A 72 9.18 6.79 -2.22
CA VAL A 72 8.03 7.06 -3.08
C VAL A 72 6.85 6.21 -2.63
N THR A 73 5.65 6.75 -2.69
CA THR A 73 4.44 6.01 -2.31
C THR A 73 3.96 5.13 -3.43
N MET A 74 3.41 3.97 -3.05
CA MET A 74 2.71 3.06 -3.95
C MET A 74 1.24 3.00 -3.52
N LYS A 75 0.35 3.40 -4.40
CA LYS A 75 -1.10 3.28 -4.22
C LYS A 75 -1.65 2.44 -5.37
N ARG A 76 -2.03 1.19 -5.08
CA ARG A 76 -2.46 0.25 -6.11
C ARG A 76 -1.47 0.23 -7.28
N ALA A 77 -0.20 0.23 -6.95
CA ALA A 77 0.87 0.35 -7.92
C ALA A 77 2.05 -0.53 -7.55
N CYS A 78 2.89 -0.75 -8.52
CA CYS A 78 4.16 -1.44 -8.36
C CYS A 78 5.31 -0.46 -8.57
N ALA A 79 6.35 -0.58 -7.75
CA ALA A 79 7.60 0.14 -7.92
C ALA A 79 8.69 -0.81 -8.41
N ALA A 80 9.62 -0.31 -9.18
CA ALA A 80 10.81 -1.03 -9.62
C ALA A 80 12.04 -0.14 -9.58
N LEU A 81 13.18 -0.72 -9.27
CA LEU A 81 14.50 -0.10 -9.30
C LEU A 81 15.41 -0.88 -10.24
N ALA A 82 16.02 -0.20 -11.19
CA ALA A 82 17.06 -0.74 -12.05
C ALA A 82 18.39 -0.05 -11.75
N ILE A 83 19.45 -0.81 -11.77
CA ILE A 83 20.82 -0.32 -11.58
C ILE A 83 21.74 -0.78 -12.71
N ASP A 84 22.81 -0.04 -12.94
CA ASP A 84 23.87 -0.46 -13.86
C ASP A 84 24.81 -1.43 -13.15
N MET A 85 24.90 -2.65 -13.62
CA MET A 85 25.77 -3.69 -13.04
C MET A 85 27.25 -3.38 -13.19
N LYS A 86 27.63 -2.58 -14.17
CA LYS A 86 29.03 -2.13 -14.34
C LYS A 86 29.41 -1.02 -13.39
N ASN A 87 28.42 -0.25 -12.92
CA ASN A 87 28.61 0.81 -11.95
C ASN A 87 27.39 0.92 -11.04
N PRO A 88 27.24 0.05 -10.03
CA PRO A 88 26.05 0.02 -9.18
C PRO A 88 25.80 1.31 -8.41
N CYS A 89 26.82 2.14 -8.19
CA CYS A 89 26.70 3.45 -7.53
C CYS A 89 26.48 4.60 -8.52
N GLY A 90 26.39 4.31 -9.80
CA GLY A 90 26.20 5.27 -10.88
C GLY A 90 24.75 5.31 -11.39
N PRO A 91 24.58 5.20 -12.71
CA PRO A 91 23.25 5.30 -13.31
C PRO A 91 22.26 4.29 -12.75
N HIS A 92 21.09 4.77 -12.46
CA HIS A 92 19.95 3.96 -12.01
C HIS A 92 18.65 4.57 -12.51
N GLY A 93 17.59 3.79 -12.45
CA GLY A 93 16.27 4.24 -12.82
C GLY A 93 15.24 3.61 -11.90
N TYR A 94 14.15 4.30 -11.66
CA TYR A 94 13.03 3.76 -10.92
C TYR A 94 11.71 4.24 -11.52
N ALA A 95 10.67 3.47 -11.30
CA ALA A 95 9.33 3.83 -11.74
C ALA A 95 8.27 3.25 -10.81
N VAL A 96 7.16 3.97 -10.69
CA VAL A 96 5.96 3.52 -10.00
C VAL A 96 4.81 3.59 -10.98
N ARG A 97 4.22 2.44 -11.32
CA ARG A 97 3.12 2.31 -12.26
C ARG A 97 2.09 1.30 -11.75
N PRO A 98 0.84 1.40 -12.20
CA PRO A 98 -0.20 0.44 -11.79
C PRO A 98 0.14 -1.02 -12.13
N ARG A 99 0.84 -1.26 -13.24
CA ARG A 99 1.24 -2.61 -13.68
C ARG A 99 2.74 -2.81 -13.48
N ILE A 100 3.10 -3.95 -12.92
CA ILE A 100 4.50 -4.30 -12.68
C ILE A 100 5.34 -4.29 -13.97
N SER A 101 4.82 -4.80 -15.07
CA SER A 101 5.51 -4.80 -16.36
C SER A 101 5.92 -3.39 -16.80
N ASN A 102 5.04 -2.42 -16.60
CA ASN A 102 5.33 -1.03 -16.95
C ASN A 102 6.40 -0.43 -16.03
N SER A 103 6.35 -0.74 -14.74
CA SER A 103 7.37 -0.28 -13.78
C SER A 103 8.76 -0.86 -14.10
N LEU A 104 8.82 -2.16 -14.39
CA LEU A 104 10.07 -2.83 -14.76
C LEU A 104 10.67 -2.24 -16.03
N ASN A 105 9.86 -2.09 -17.08
CA ASN A 105 10.30 -1.55 -18.36
C ASN A 105 10.76 -0.09 -18.24
N GLU A 106 10.02 0.72 -17.51
CA GLU A 106 10.35 2.13 -17.35
C GLU A 106 11.59 2.32 -16.46
N ALA A 107 11.70 1.61 -15.34
CA ALA A 107 12.90 1.66 -14.51
C ALA A 107 14.17 1.29 -15.29
N THR A 108 14.10 0.23 -16.09
CA THR A 108 15.20 -0.19 -16.96
C THR A 108 15.54 0.88 -17.99
N ARG A 109 14.54 1.45 -18.63
CA ARG A 109 14.70 2.51 -19.63
C ARG A 109 15.32 3.77 -19.04
N GLU A 110 14.89 4.19 -17.85
CA GLU A 110 15.45 5.33 -17.13
C GLU A 110 16.91 5.10 -16.76
N CYS A 111 17.27 3.90 -16.31
CA CYS A 111 18.65 3.54 -16.04
C CYS A 111 19.55 3.72 -17.29
N TYR A 112 19.13 3.24 -18.44
CA TYR A 112 19.86 3.44 -19.71
C TYR A 112 19.90 4.91 -20.13
N LYS A 113 18.80 5.64 -19.95
CA LYS A 113 18.70 7.06 -20.27
C LYS A 113 19.71 7.90 -19.46
N PHE A 114 19.95 7.53 -18.21
CA PHE A 114 20.97 8.19 -17.37
C PHE A 114 22.39 7.69 -17.58
N GLY A 115 22.63 6.91 -18.61
CA GLY A 115 23.97 6.50 -19.03
C GLY A 115 24.37 5.09 -18.59
N GLY A 116 23.43 4.29 -18.06
CA GLY A 116 23.67 2.89 -17.73
C GLY A 116 24.06 2.07 -18.96
N LYS A 117 24.97 1.12 -18.81
CA LYS A 117 25.43 0.25 -19.88
C LYS A 117 24.94 -1.18 -19.76
N GLU A 118 24.68 -1.62 -18.55
CA GLU A 118 24.20 -2.96 -18.24
C GLU A 118 23.14 -2.87 -17.12
N CYS A 119 21.98 -2.32 -17.47
CA CYS A 119 20.89 -2.08 -16.53
C CYS A 119 20.08 -3.34 -16.26
N VAL A 120 19.95 -3.68 -15.00
CA VAL A 120 19.17 -4.82 -14.52
C VAL A 120 18.23 -4.39 -13.41
N ILE A 121 17.12 -5.10 -13.26
CA ILE A 121 16.20 -4.88 -12.14
C ILE A 121 16.87 -5.38 -10.85
N ARG A 122 17.05 -4.44 -9.93
CA ARG A 122 17.60 -4.70 -8.59
C ARG A 122 16.53 -5.16 -7.61
N ALA A 123 15.39 -4.49 -7.65
CA ALA A 123 14.27 -4.76 -6.75
C ALA A 123 12.95 -4.27 -7.34
N TRP A 124 11.87 -4.87 -6.90
CA TRP A 124 10.51 -4.42 -7.20
C TRP A 124 9.57 -4.80 -6.06
N ALA A 125 8.51 -4.07 -5.92
CA ALA A 125 7.44 -4.35 -4.97
C ALA A 125 6.11 -3.81 -5.50
N CYS A 126 5.02 -4.46 -5.15
CA CYS A 126 3.67 -3.98 -5.43
C CYS A 126 2.93 -3.73 -4.12
N ASP A 127 2.22 -2.62 -4.05
CA ASP A 127 1.24 -2.40 -3.01
C ASP A 127 -0.03 -3.18 -3.36
N ALA A 128 -0.42 -4.02 -2.43
CA ALA A 128 -1.44 -5.05 -2.55
C ALA A 128 -2.50 -4.87 -3.65
N LYS A 129 -2.70 -5.89 -4.44
CA LYS A 129 -3.88 -6.11 -5.28
C LYS A 129 -4.06 -5.07 -6.39
N GLY A 130 -3.00 -4.92 -7.18
CA GLY A 130 -3.18 -4.38 -8.52
C GLY A 130 -3.72 -5.43 -9.44
#